data_84de93db6ea6ec49be452124c17f77d9
#
_entry.id   84de93db6ea6ec49be452124c17f77d9
#
_cell.length_a   1.000
_cell.length_b   1.000
_cell.length_c   1.000
_cell.angle_alpha   90.00
_cell.angle_beta   90.00
_cell.angle_gamma   90.00
#
_symmetry.space_group_name_H-M   'P 1'
#
loop_
_entity.id
_entity.type
_entity.pdbx_description
1 polymer ?
#
loop_
_entity_poly.entity_id
_entity_poly.type
_entity_poly.pdbx_seq_one_letter_code
_entity_poly.pdbx_strand_id
1 'polypeptide(L)'
;MHIDVLNNYLNVGDIVVYGDQQTDTHLGYIMKFCPTKVKICRLCHQFGTETNNDSEPLQVYESGICFRYAKQLVKVTIPNLEIVSREGD
;
A
#
# COMPACT_ATOMS: atom_id res chain seq x y z
N MET A 1 -2.30 9.52 -17.07
CA MET A 1 -1.47 9.86 -15.91
C MET A 1 -2.35 9.92 -14.67
N HIS A 2 -2.00 9.20 -13.62
CA HIS A 2 -2.82 9.10 -12.42
C HIS A 2 -2.24 9.95 -11.32
N ILE A 3 -3.11 10.65 -10.62
CA ILE A 3 -2.71 11.60 -9.57
C ILE A 3 -3.55 11.26 -8.33
N ASP A 4 -2.90 11.25 -7.16
CA ASP A 4 -3.59 11.00 -5.91
C ASP A 4 -4.37 12.24 -5.45
N VAL A 5 -5.03 12.13 -4.29
CA VAL A 5 -5.86 13.21 -3.76
C VAL A 5 -5.05 14.48 -3.43
N LEU A 6 -3.74 14.35 -3.25
CA LEU A 6 -2.85 15.46 -2.92
C LEU A 6 -2.05 15.96 -4.14
N ASN A 7 -2.45 15.58 -5.36
CA ASN A 7 -1.79 15.94 -6.60
C ASN A 7 -0.40 15.34 -6.80
N ASN A 8 -0.09 14.25 -6.13
CA ASN A 8 1.14 13.53 -6.38
C ASN A 8 0.95 12.55 -7.54
N TYR A 9 1.91 12.48 -8.44
CA TYR A 9 1.89 11.50 -9.50
C TYR A 9 2.07 10.10 -8.94
N LEU A 10 1.29 9.15 -9.46
CA LEU A 10 1.32 7.77 -9.02
C LEU A 10 2.01 6.91 -10.06
N ASN A 11 2.85 5.99 -9.59
CA ASN A 11 3.55 5.03 -10.44
C ASN A 11 3.36 3.63 -9.89
N VAL A 12 3.49 2.62 -10.76
CA VAL A 12 3.49 1.23 -10.32
C VAL A 12 4.60 1.03 -9.29
N GLY A 13 4.27 0.38 -8.19
CA GLY A 13 5.20 0.16 -7.09
C GLY A 13 5.12 1.19 -5.98
N ASP A 14 4.43 2.29 -6.20
CA ASP A 14 4.29 3.31 -5.16
C ASP A 14 3.47 2.79 -3.99
N ILE A 15 3.86 3.19 -2.79
CA ILE A 15 3.13 2.87 -1.56
C ILE A 15 2.06 3.92 -1.36
N VAL A 16 0.85 3.46 -1.11
CA VAL A 16 -0.31 4.34 -0.93
C VAL A 16 -1.09 3.95 0.31
N VAL A 17 -1.77 4.92 0.87
CA VAL A 17 -2.72 4.73 1.96
C VAL A 17 -4.11 5.03 1.42
N TYR A 18 -5.07 4.22 1.79
CA TYR A 18 -6.47 4.40 1.38
C TYR A 18 -7.41 3.94 2.47
N GLY A 19 -8.61 4.51 2.49
CA GLY A 19 -9.64 4.12 3.43
C GLY A 19 -10.62 3.15 2.81
N ASP A 20 -11.36 2.44 3.65
CA ASP A 20 -12.48 1.64 3.20
C ASP A 20 -13.80 2.20 3.74
N GLN A 21 -14.91 1.51 3.47
CA GLN A 21 -16.23 1.98 3.86
C GLN A 21 -16.48 1.89 5.36
N GLN A 22 -15.62 1.21 6.08
CA GLN A 22 -15.76 1.02 7.52
C GLN A 22 -14.82 1.91 8.32
N THR A 23 -14.31 2.94 7.69
CA THR A 23 -13.39 3.92 8.28
C THR A 23 -12.00 3.38 8.61
N ASP A 24 -11.71 2.16 8.23
CA ASP A 24 -10.37 1.62 8.41
C ASP A 24 -9.41 2.16 7.36
N THR A 25 -8.18 2.37 7.76
CA THR A 25 -7.13 2.84 6.88
C THR A 25 -6.23 1.66 6.52
N HIS A 26 -5.95 1.51 5.24
CA HIS A 26 -5.15 0.41 4.73
C HIS A 26 -3.93 0.92 3.99
N LEU A 27 -2.88 0.13 4.05
CA LEU A 27 -1.66 0.36 3.28
C LEU A 27 -1.64 -0.59 2.10
N GLY A 28 -1.11 -0.14 0.98
CA GLY A 28 -0.97 -0.98 -0.19
C GLY A 28 0.07 -0.44 -1.15
N TYR A 29 0.36 -1.21 -2.20
CA TYR A 29 1.20 -0.71 -3.27
C TYR A 29 0.48 -0.88 -4.60
N ILE A 30 0.81 0.00 -5.54
CA ILE A 30 0.16 0.02 -6.85
C ILE A 30 0.75 -1.10 -7.71
N MET A 31 -0.13 -1.98 -8.18
CA MET A 31 0.25 -3.09 -9.06
C MET A 31 0.09 -2.72 -10.53
N LYS A 32 -0.99 -2.03 -10.85
CA LYS A 32 -1.33 -1.76 -12.25
C LYS A 32 -2.35 -0.64 -12.30
N PHE A 33 -2.28 0.16 -13.35
CA PHE A 33 -3.32 1.13 -13.67
C PHE A 33 -4.31 0.53 -14.63
N CYS A 34 -5.57 0.50 -14.23
CA CYS A 34 -6.68 0.07 -15.07
C CYS A 34 -7.35 1.29 -15.67
N PRO A 35 -8.25 1.14 -16.66
CA PRO A 35 -8.82 2.30 -17.33
C PRO A 35 -9.50 3.31 -16.41
N THR A 36 -10.16 2.84 -15.34
CA THR A 36 -10.88 3.74 -14.43
C THR A 36 -10.39 3.66 -12.99
N LYS A 37 -9.72 2.59 -12.61
CA LYS A 37 -9.29 2.36 -11.23
C LYS A 37 -7.85 1.91 -11.18
N VAL A 38 -7.29 1.95 -10.00
CA VAL A 38 -5.93 1.49 -9.73
C VAL A 38 -6.02 0.15 -9.01
N LYS A 39 -5.28 -0.82 -9.51
CA LYS A 39 -5.19 -2.14 -8.87
C LYS A 39 -4.12 -2.09 -7.80
N ILE A 40 -4.48 -2.43 -6.58
CA ILE A 40 -3.64 -2.28 -5.41
C ILE A 40 -3.50 -3.62 -4.71
N CYS A 41 -2.28 -3.97 -4.33
CA CYS A 41 -2.03 -5.08 -3.43
C CYS A 41 -2.04 -4.57 -2.00
N ARG A 42 -2.97 -5.06 -1.21
CA ARG A 42 -3.10 -4.66 0.18
C ARG A 42 -1.97 -5.25 0.99
N LEU A 43 -1.41 -4.44 1.89
CA LEU A 43 -0.31 -4.83 2.75
C LEU A 43 -0.79 -4.85 4.19
N CYS A 44 -0.47 -5.93 4.90
CA CYS A 44 -0.82 -6.07 6.30
C CYS A 44 0.43 -6.19 7.14
N HIS A 45 0.41 -5.51 8.28
CA HIS A 45 1.46 -5.64 9.27
C HIS A 45 1.24 -6.92 10.08
N GLN A 46 2.30 -7.64 10.36
CA GLN A 46 2.20 -8.86 11.15
C GLN A 46 2.01 -8.51 12.62
N PHE A 47 0.99 -9.11 13.23
CA PHE A 47 0.74 -8.92 14.65
C PHE A 47 1.81 -9.59 15.49
N GLY A 48 2.14 -8.96 16.62
CA GLY A 48 3.03 -9.53 17.60
C GLY A 48 4.50 -9.25 17.37
N THR A 49 4.84 -8.62 16.28
CA THR A 49 6.21 -8.17 16.07
C THR A 49 6.28 -6.69 16.39
N GLU A 50 6.40 -6.39 17.65
CA GLU A 50 6.74 -5.05 18.05
C GLU A 50 8.25 -4.92 17.99
N THR A 51 8.74 -4.23 17.00
CA THR A 51 10.13 -3.86 16.98
C THR A 51 10.25 -2.43 17.43
N ASN A 52 10.89 -2.25 18.56
CA ASN A 52 11.21 -0.92 19.05
C ASN A 52 12.54 -0.43 18.51
N ASN A 53 13.03 -1.09 17.47
CA ASN A 53 14.34 -0.80 16.93
C ASN A 53 14.17 -0.05 15.62
N ASP A 54 14.50 1.22 15.61
CA ASP A 54 14.35 2.07 14.44
C ASP A 54 15.26 1.66 13.29
N SER A 55 16.23 0.79 13.54
CA SER A 55 17.14 0.33 12.50
C SER A 55 16.62 -0.88 11.73
N GLU A 56 15.54 -1.50 12.19
CA GLU A 56 14.97 -2.65 11.50
C GLU A 56 13.94 -2.22 10.46
N PRO A 57 13.90 -2.90 9.30
CA PRO A 57 12.89 -2.58 8.30
C PRO A 57 11.49 -2.93 8.80
N LEU A 58 10.54 -2.14 8.41
CA LEU A 58 9.13 -2.44 8.64
C LEU A 58 8.71 -3.51 7.65
N GLN A 59 8.35 -4.69 8.16
CA GLN A 59 7.93 -5.80 7.32
C GLN A 59 6.42 -5.81 7.20
N VAL A 60 5.94 -5.88 5.96
CA VAL A 60 4.53 -5.99 5.66
C VAL A 60 4.32 -7.14 4.70
N TYR A 61 3.14 -7.72 4.74
CA TYR A 61 2.81 -8.91 3.96
C TYR A 61 1.70 -8.60 2.98
N GLU A 62 1.80 -9.16 1.79
CA GLU A 62 0.74 -9.06 0.80
C GLU A 62 -0.47 -9.85 1.29
N SER A 63 -1.64 -9.20 1.34
CA SER A 63 -2.83 -9.82 1.92
C SER A 63 -4.03 -9.87 1.01
N GLY A 64 -3.96 -9.29 -0.17
CA GLY A 64 -5.08 -9.32 -1.08
C GLY A 64 -5.01 -8.23 -2.12
N ILE A 65 -6.00 -8.21 -2.98
CA ILE A 65 -6.05 -7.25 -4.08
C ILE A 65 -7.34 -6.47 -3.99
N CYS A 66 -7.26 -5.18 -4.21
CA CYS A 66 -8.42 -4.31 -4.28
C CYS A 66 -8.25 -3.28 -5.37
N PHE A 67 -9.33 -2.58 -5.69
CA PHE A 67 -9.34 -1.54 -6.71
C PHE A 67 -9.88 -0.26 -6.09
N ARG A 68 -9.22 0.85 -6.37
CA ARG A 68 -9.63 2.16 -5.87
C ARG A 68 -9.39 3.20 -6.95
N TYR A 69 -10.17 4.28 -6.91
CA TYR A 69 -9.90 5.42 -7.76
C TYR A 69 -8.63 6.13 -7.28
N ALA A 70 -7.87 6.68 -8.23
CA ALA A 70 -6.64 7.39 -7.87
C ALA A 70 -6.87 8.49 -6.84
N LYS A 71 -8.00 9.17 -6.91
CA LYS A 71 -8.33 10.25 -5.99
C LYS A 71 -8.64 9.77 -4.57
N GLN A 72 -8.77 8.46 -4.36
CA GLN A 72 -8.97 7.89 -3.03
C GLN A 72 -7.66 7.50 -2.36
N LEU A 73 -6.55 7.70 -3.05
CA LEU A 73 -5.24 7.25 -2.59
C LEU A 73 -4.42 8.44 -2.10
N VAL A 74 -3.53 8.16 -1.16
CA VAL A 74 -2.52 9.12 -0.72
C VAL A 74 -1.17 8.43 -0.87
N LYS A 75 -0.31 8.98 -1.71
CA LYS A 75 1.04 8.46 -1.87
C LYS A 75 1.85 8.78 -0.62
N VAL A 76 2.53 7.76 -0.09
CA VAL A 76 3.36 7.92 1.09
C VAL A 76 4.75 7.35 0.82
N THR A 77 5.72 7.87 1.55
CA THR A 77 7.08 7.36 1.52
C THR A 77 7.39 6.76 2.88
N ILE A 78 7.69 5.47 2.89
CA ILE A 78 8.02 4.78 4.13
C ILE A 78 9.45 4.27 4.00
N PRO A 79 10.40 4.86 4.73
CA PRO A 79 11.78 4.39 4.68
C PRO A 79 11.88 3.00 5.28
N ASN A 80 12.76 2.19 4.73
CA ASN A 80 13.02 0.82 5.21
C ASN A 80 11.80 -0.09 5.18
N LEU A 81 10.89 0.14 4.26
CA LEU A 81 9.75 -0.75 4.08
C LEU A 81 10.19 -2.00 3.31
N GLU A 82 9.88 -3.17 3.86
CA GLU A 82 10.14 -4.44 3.22
C GLU A 82 8.83 -5.18 2.99
N ILE A 83 8.54 -5.48 1.74
CA ILE A 83 7.32 -6.20 1.37
C ILE A 83 7.67 -7.67 1.22
N VAL A 84 7.01 -8.50 2.01
CA VAL A 84 7.23 -9.94 1.99
C VAL A 84 6.09 -10.60 1.23
N SER A 85 6.44 -11.32 0.18
CA SER A 85 5.45 -12.08 -0.58
C SER A 85 5.09 -13.35 0.13
N ARG A 86 3.81 -13.72 0.09
CA ARG A 86 3.35 -14.98 0.67
C ARG A 86 3.34 -16.10 -0.34
N GLU A 87 3.77 -15.85 -1.55
CA GLU A 87 3.82 -16.88 -2.57
C GLU A 87 4.93 -17.87 -2.30
N GLY A 88 4.69 -19.11 -2.65
CA GLY A 88 5.67 -20.16 -2.49
C GLY A 88 5.61 -20.89 -1.17
N ASP A 89 4.67 -20.53 -0.36
CA ASP A 89 4.46 -21.22 0.91
C ASP A 89 3.75 -22.55 0.69
#